data_a75cd5223e66f03dd06785445bd98b46
#
_entry.id   a75cd5223e66f03dd06785445bd98b46
#
_cell.length_a   1.000
_cell.length_b   1.000
_cell.length_c   1.000
_cell.angle_alpha   90.00
_cell.angle_beta   90.00
_cell.angle_gamma   90.00
#
_symmetry.space_group_name_H-M   'P 1'
#
loop_
_entity.id
_entity.type
_entity.pdbx_description
1 polymer ?
#
loop_
_entity_poly.entity_id
_entity_poly.type
_entity_poly.pdbx_seq_one_letter_code
_entity_poly.pdbx_strand_id
1 'polypeptide(L)'
;TSVQAIYVPADDLTDPAPATAFAHLDATTVLSRQLAELGIYPAVDPLDSTSRILDPQVIGEEHYKVARGVQSVLQRYKDLQDIIAILGMDELSEDDKMAVARARKIQRFLSQPFHVAEAFTGAPGKYVKLKDTVRSFKEILEGKYDHLPEQAFYMVGPIEEAVAKAEKMGVKV
;
A
#
# COMPACT_ATOMS: atom_id res chain seq x y z
N THR A 1 -8.88 0.47 24.91
CA THR A 1 -8.23 0.86 23.64
C THR A 1 -8.07 2.37 23.63
N SER A 2 -6.87 2.84 23.33
CA SER A 2 -6.59 4.27 23.16
C SER A 2 -6.01 4.51 21.76
N VAL A 3 -6.28 5.68 21.19
CA VAL A 3 -5.69 6.16 19.94
C VAL A 3 -5.00 7.48 20.26
N GLN A 4 -3.75 7.60 19.87
CA GLN A 4 -2.92 8.78 20.13
C GLN A 4 -2.39 9.32 18.82
N ALA A 5 -2.53 10.63 18.59
CA ALA A 5 -1.84 11.32 17.51
C ALA A 5 -0.47 11.79 18.01
N ILE A 6 0.60 11.39 17.33
CA ILE A 6 1.96 11.77 17.65
C ILE A 6 2.51 12.61 16.51
N TYR A 7 2.90 13.84 16.81
CA TYR A 7 3.60 14.68 15.85
C TYR A 7 5.09 14.32 15.82
N VAL A 8 5.61 14.10 14.62
CA VAL A 8 7.02 13.75 14.40
C VAL A 8 7.72 14.94 13.79
N PRO A 9 8.60 15.64 14.54
CA PRO A 9 9.32 16.80 14.03
C PRO A 9 10.21 16.44 12.84
N ALA A 10 10.17 17.24 11.79
CA ALA A 10 10.97 17.06 10.57
C ALA A 10 10.88 15.67 9.92
N ASP A 11 9.77 14.97 10.12
CA ASP A 11 9.54 13.58 9.65
C ASP A 11 10.62 12.58 10.18
N ASP A 12 11.31 12.92 11.26
CA ASP A 12 12.37 12.09 11.87
C ASP A 12 11.80 11.16 12.94
N LEU A 13 11.51 9.93 12.56
CA LEU A 13 11.03 8.87 13.46
C LEU A 13 12.05 8.45 14.51
N THR A 14 13.34 8.83 14.35
CA THR A 14 14.42 8.51 15.28
C THR A 14 14.61 9.57 16.37
N ASP A 15 13.91 10.70 16.29
CA ASP A 15 13.89 11.69 17.35
C ASP A 15 13.53 11.03 18.70
N PRO A 16 14.25 11.33 19.78
CA PRO A 16 14.08 10.64 21.08
C PRO A 16 12.65 10.67 21.63
N ALA A 17 11.91 11.75 21.40
CA ALA A 17 10.56 11.89 21.95
C ALA A 17 9.55 10.95 21.25
N PRO A 18 9.37 10.95 19.90
CA PRO A 18 8.53 9.98 19.23
C PRO A 18 9.04 8.54 19.38
N ALA A 19 10.35 8.29 19.30
CA ALA A 19 10.93 6.96 19.45
C ALA A 19 10.59 6.33 20.80
N THR A 20 10.65 7.10 21.90
CA THR A 20 10.25 6.64 23.22
C THR A 20 8.75 6.32 23.29
N ALA A 21 7.90 7.14 22.67
CA ALA A 21 6.47 6.89 22.63
C ALA A 21 6.14 5.60 21.86
N PHE A 22 6.78 5.35 20.72
CA PHE A 22 6.54 4.17 19.89
C PHE A 22 6.84 2.86 20.62
N ALA A 23 7.79 2.83 21.53
CA ALA A 23 8.13 1.65 22.31
C ALA A 23 6.97 1.14 23.19
N HIS A 24 6.02 2.00 23.52
CA HIS A 24 4.86 1.69 24.37
C HIS A 24 3.57 1.40 23.57
N LEU A 25 3.60 1.51 22.24
CA LEU A 25 2.42 1.31 21.40
C LEU A 25 2.35 -0.13 20.89
N ASP A 26 1.13 -0.66 20.81
CA ASP A 26 0.87 -1.99 20.25
C ASP A 26 0.78 -1.96 18.71
N ALA A 27 0.42 -0.82 18.15
CA ALA A 27 0.39 -0.59 16.72
C ALA A 27 0.71 0.87 16.41
N THR A 28 1.40 1.09 15.29
CA THR A 28 1.70 2.43 14.77
C THR A 28 1.22 2.52 13.32
N THR A 29 0.52 3.59 13.00
CA THR A 29 0.16 3.95 11.63
C THR A 29 0.94 5.21 11.26
N VAL A 30 1.90 5.07 10.38
CA VAL A 30 2.79 6.17 9.97
C VAL A 30 2.24 6.81 8.70
N LEU A 31 2.02 8.12 8.74
CA LEU A 31 1.66 8.91 7.56
C LEU A 31 2.93 9.47 6.92
N SER A 32 3.08 9.22 5.63
CA SER A 32 4.25 9.61 4.84
C SER A 32 3.95 10.80 3.94
N ARG A 33 4.77 11.86 4.04
CA ARG A 33 4.69 13.02 3.14
C ARG A 33 4.99 12.62 1.70
N GLN A 34 5.96 11.72 1.49
CA GLN A 34 6.32 11.24 0.16
C GLN A 34 5.15 10.53 -0.54
N LEU A 35 4.37 9.73 0.19
CA LEU A 35 3.17 9.09 -0.36
C LEU A 35 2.08 10.11 -0.70
N ALA A 36 1.93 11.15 0.14
CA ALA A 36 0.99 12.24 -0.14
C ALA A 36 1.37 13.02 -1.41
N GLU A 37 2.67 13.27 -1.63
CA GLU A 37 3.20 13.92 -2.84
C GLU A 37 2.96 13.08 -4.11
N LEU A 38 2.94 11.75 -3.98
CA LEU A 38 2.57 10.82 -5.05
C LEU A 38 1.06 10.73 -5.29
N GLY A 39 0.25 11.43 -4.49
CA GLY A 39 -1.21 11.41 -4.57
C GLY A 39 -1.83 10.12 -3.99
N ILE A 40 -1.09 9.36 -3.18
CA ILE A 40 -1.60 8.17 -2.51
C ILE A 40 -2.30 8.59 -1.20
N TYR A 41 -3.60 8.37 -1.14
CA TYR A 41 -4.44 8.70 0.02
C TYR A 41 -5.33 7.53 0.41
N PRO A 42 -5.45 7.18 1.72
CA PRO A 42 -4.69 7.75 2.84
C PRO A 42 -3.18 7.48 2.70
N ALA A 43 -2.35 8.45 3.08
CA ALA A 43 -0.90 8.41 2.88
C ALA A 43 -0.18 7.55 3.95
N VAL A 44 -0.69 6.36 4.22
CA VAL A 44 -0.14 5.42 5.19
C VAL A 44 1.03 4.67 4.59
N ASP A 45 2.19 4.70 5.26
CA ASP A 45 3.35 3.93 4.84
C ASP A 45 3.25 2.50 5.38
N PRO A 46 3.11 1.48 4.54
CA PRO A 46 2.97 0.09 4.96
C PRO A 46 4.30 -0.53 5.42
N LEU A 47 5.44 0.08 5.11
CA LEU A 47 6.76 -0.40 5.53
C LEU A 47 7.14 0.12 6.93
N ASP A 48 6.79 1.37 7.22
CA ASP A 48 7.07 2.00 8.51
C ASP A 48 5.96 1.77 9.55
N SER A 49 4.76 1.37 9.11
CA SER A 49 3.66 1.02 9.99
C SER A 49 3.82 -0.38 10.57
N THR A 50 3.49 -0.54 11.85
CA THR A 50 3.65 -1.81 12.55
C THR A 50 2.42 -2.17 13.39
N SER A 51 2.26 -3.46 13.68
CA SER A 51 1.23 -3.95 14.60
C SER A 51 1.68 -5.25 15.25
N ARG A 52 1.54 -5.35 16.58
CA ARG A 52 1.84 -6.59 17.34
C ARG A 52 0.91 -7.74 16.99
N ILE A 53 -0.30 -7.45 16.55
CA ILE A 53 -1.25 -8.48 16.14
C ILE A 53 -0.99 -9.03 14.73
N LEU A 54 0.00 -8.50 14.00
CA LEU A 54 0.46 -9.06 12.73
C LEU A 54 1.30 -10.32 12.99
N ASP A 55 0.62 -11.35 13.47
CA ASP A 55 1.15 -12.64 13.85
C ASP A 55 0.21 -13.74 13.32
N PRO A 56 0.72 -14.81 12.69
CA PRO A 56 -0.11 -15.86 12.10
C PRO A 56 -1.02 -16.56 13.11
N GLN A 57 -0.64 -16.62 14.39
CA GLN A 57 -1.48 -17.19 15.45
C GLN A 57 -2.67 -16.31 15.82
N VAL A 58 -2.59 -15.00 15.52
CA VAL A 58 -3.65 -14.02 15.82
C VAL A 58 -4.55 -13.78 14.62
N ILE A 59 -3.98 -13.50 13.46
CA ILE A 59 -4.74 -13.10 12.26
C ILE A 59 -4.91 -14.22 11.23
N GLY A 60 -4.30 -15.36 11.46
CA GLY A 60 -4.28 -16.50 10.55
C GLY A 60 -3.17 -16.40 9.48
N GLU A 61 -2.79 -17.58 8.99
CA GLU A 61 -1.67 -17.76 8.05
C GLU A 61 -1.88 -16.99 6.74
N GLU A 62 -3.09 -17.00 6.19
CA GLU A 62 -3.37 -16.36 4.90
C GLU A 62 -3.17 -14.86 4.98
N HIS A 63 -3.80 -14.21 5.95
CA HIS A 63 -3.68 -12.77 6.14
C HIS A 63 -2.22 -12.38 6.40
N TYR A 64 -1.52 -13.12 7.26
CA TYR A 64 -0.12 -12.86 7.56
C TYR A 64 0.77 -12.96 6.31
N LYS A 65 0.62 -14.04 5.52
CA LYS A 65 1.39 -14.23 4.28
C LYS A 65 1.13 -13.15 3.25
N VAL A 66 -0.12 -12.74 3.09
CA VAL A 66 -0.48 -11.65 2.17
C VAL A 66 0.14 -10.33 2.62
N ALA A 67 0.01 -9.97 3.89
CA ALA A 67 0.58 -8.73 4.43
C ALA A 67 2.12 -8.69 4.27
N ARG A 68 2.80 -9.79 4.58
CA ARG A 68 4.25 -9.91 4.41
C ARG A 68 4.66 -9.91 2.94
N GLY A 69 3.85 -10.53 2.06
CA GLY A 69 4.06 -10.49 0.62
C GLY A 69 3.99 -9.07 0.06
N VAL A 70 2.99 -8.30 0.46
CA VAL A 70 2.87 -6.88 0.09
C VAL A 70 4.09 -6.09 0.54
N GLN A 71 4.48 -6.22 1.81
CA GLN A 71 5.66 -5.53 2.34
C GLN A 71 6.94 -5.92 1.59
N SER A 72 7.14 -7.20 1.28
CA SER A 72 8.31 -7.69 0.55
C SER A 72 8.40 -7.09 -0.87
N VAL A 73 7.29 -7.05 -1.60
CA VAL A 73 7.25 -6.47 -2.95
C VAL A 73 7.50 -4.97 -2.91
N LEU A 74 6.92 -4.25 -1.95
CA LEU A 74 7.15 -2.80 -1.80
C LEU A 74 8.59 -2.50 -1.36
N GLN A 75 9.17 -3.32 -0.47
CA GLN A 75 10.57 -3.17 -0.07
C GLN A 75 11.50 -3.40 -1.26
N ARG A 76 11.26 -4.46 -2.05
CA ARG A 76 12.04 -4.72 -3.27
C ARG A 76 11.97 -3.53 -4.23
N TYR A 77 10.80 -2.95 -4.42
CA TYR A 77 10.64 -1.76 -5.25
C TYR A 77 11.43 -0.58 -4.72
N LYS A 78 11.38 -0.32 -3.40
CA LYS A 78 12.16 0.73 -2.75
C LYS A 78 13.65 0.55 -2.97
N ASP A 79 14.17 -0.67 -2.83
CA ASP A 79 15.59 -1.00 -3.04
C ASP A 79 16.02 -0.81 -4.51
N LEU A 80 15.10 -1.00 -5.47
CA LEU A 80 15.37 -0.83 -6.89
C LEU A 80 15.23 0.62 -7.38
N GLN A 81 14.60 1.51 -6.61
CA GLN A 81 14.35 2.89 -7.05
C GLN A 81 15.61 3.65 -7.41
N ASP A 82 16.69 3.50 -6.65
CA ASP A 82 17.97 4.16 -6.92
C ASP A 82 18.59 3.64 -8.23
N ILE A 83 18.50 2.33 -8.47
CA ILE A 83 18.98 1.71 -9.70
C ILE A 83 18.17 2.22 -10.90
N ILE A 84 16.85 2.28 -10.77
CA ILE A 84 15.94 2.78 -11.81
C ILE A 84 16.23 4.25 -12.12
N ALA A 85 16.48 5.06 -11.11
CA ALA A 85 16.76 6.48 -11.27
C ALA A 85 18.09 6.75 -12.02
N ILE A 86 19.10 5.89 -11.82
CA ILE A 86 20.44 6.06 -12.42
C ILE A 86 20.55 5.38 -13.78
N LEU A 87 20.10 4.12 -13.89
CA LEU A 87 20.33 3.26 -15.05
C LEU A 87 19.07 3.09 -15.93
N GLY A 88 17.90 3.42 -15.41
CA GLY A 88 16.62 3.20 -16.09
C GLY A 88 16.05 1.80 -15.89
N MET A 89 14.80 1.62 -16.33
CA MET A 89 14.06 0.36 -16.21
C MET A 89 14.63 -0.78 -17.08
N ASP A 90 15.29 -0.42 -18.19
CA ASP A 90 15.76 -1.40 -19.19
C ASP A 90 16.90 -2.28 -18.66
N GLU A 91 17.67 -1.77 -17.70
CA GLU A 91 18.79 -2.50 -17.07
C GLU A 91 18.34 -3.52 -16.01
N LEU A 92 17.08 -3.51 -15.64
CA LEU A 92 16.55 -4.49 -14.67
C LEU A 92 16.36 -5.87 -15.32
N SER A 93 16.54 -6.92 -14.50
CA SER A 93 16.14 -8.27 -14.87
C SER A 93 14.62 -8.34 -15.13
N GLU A 94 14.17 -9.32 -15.91
CA GLU A 94 12.73 -9.49 -16.16
C GLU A 94 11.94 -9.74 -14.87
N ASP A 95 12.53 -10.45 -13.92
CA ASP A 95 11.91 -10.67 -12.60
C ASP A 95 11.77 -9.36 -11.82
N ASP A 96 12.78 -8.48 -11.87
CA ASP A 96 12.72 -7.17 -11.22
C ASP A 96 11.74 -6.24 -11.92
N LYS A 97 11.66 -6.25 -13.25
CA LYS A 97 10.65 -5.51 -14.01
C LYS A 97 9.23 -5.92 -13.60
N MET A 98 9.01 -7.22 -13.46
CA MET A 98 7.71 -7.75 -12.99
C MET A 98 7.42 -7.34 -11.55
N ALA A 99 8.42 -7.44 -10.66
CA ALA A 99 8.28 -7.01 -9.26
C ALA A 99 7.95 -5.52 -9.15
N VAL A 100 8.62 -4.66 -9.93
CA VAL A 100 8.34 -3.22 -10.00
C VAL A 100 6.93 -2.96 -10.52
N ALA A 101 6.50 -3.64 -11.59
CA ALA A 101 5.17 -3.47 -12.15
C ALA A 101 4.06 -3.84 -11.14
N ARG A 102 4.23 -4.94 -10.40
CA ARG A 102 3.32 -5.34 -9.32
C ARG A 102 3.36 -4.37 -8.14
N ALA A 103 4.56 -3.93 -7.73
CA ALA A 103 4.72 -2.97 -6.64
C ALA A 103 3.98 -1.67 -6.91
N ARG A 104 4.06 -1.14 -8.13
CA ARG A 104 3.34 0.08 -8.54
C ARG A 104 1.82 -0.12 -8.51
N LYS A 105 1.32 -1.28 -8.93
CA LYS A 105 -0.11 -1.63 -8.81
C LYS A 105 -0.54 -1.72 -7.35
N ILE A 106 0.25 -2.39 -6.51
CA ILE A 106 0.00 -2.50 -5.07
C ILE A 106 -0.02 -1.11 -4.42
N GLN A 107 0.96 -0.26 -4.72
CA GLN A 107 1.02 1.10 -4.21
C GLN A 107 -0.22 1.92 -4.60
N ARG A 108 -0.67 1.81 -5.86
CA ARG A 108 -1.90 2.44 -6.31
C ARG A 108 -3.14 1.86 -5.62
N PHE A 109 -3.18 0.54 -5.42
CA PHE A 109 -4.30 -0.15 -4.78
C PHE A 109 -4.39 0.12 -3.27
N LEU A 110 -3.32 0.55 -2.62
CA LEU A 110 -3.34 1.05 -1.24
C LEU A 110 -4.08 2.39 -1.10
N SER A 111 -4.25 3.14 -2.19
CA SER A 111 -5.11 4.32 -2.20
C SER A 111 -6.58 3.91 -2.26
N GLN A 112 -7.42 4.62 -1.52
CA GLN A 112 -8.87 4.42 -1.63
C GLN A 112 -9.64 5.69 -1.25
N PRO A 113 -10.83 5.91 -1.81
CA PRO A 113 -11.72 6.96 -1.34
C PRO A 113 -12.12 6.69 0.12
N PHE A 114 -12.00 7.65 1.00
CA PHE A 114 -12.40 7.52 2.40
C PHE A 114 -13.29 8.67 2.86
N HIS A 115 -14.17 8.39 3.82
CA HIS A 115 -15.30 9.27 4.16
C HIS A 115 -14.87 10.68 4.59
N VAL A 116 -13.77 10.80 5.35
CA VAL A 116 -13.29 12.11 5.82
C VAL A 116 -12.84 13.02 4.65
N ALA A 117 -12.39 12.44 3.55
CA ALA A 117 -11.92 13.17 2.39
C ALA A 117 -13.02 13.53 1.37
N GLU A 118 -14.26 13.08 1.56
CA GLU A 118 -15.36 13.30 0.59
C GLU A 118 -15.57 14.78 0.26
N ALA A 119 -15.49 15.65 1.27
CA ALA A 119 -15.67 17.09 1.10
C ALA A 119 -14.58 17.73 0.21
N PHE A 120 -13.41 17.12 0.11
CA PHE A 120 -12.27 17.63 -0.65
C PHE A 120 -12.15 16.96 -2.03
N THR A 121 -12.48 15.67 -2.12
CA THR A 121 -12.30 14.89 -3.34
C THR A 121 -13.55 14.84 -4.22
N GLY A 122 -14.72 15.09 -3.64
CA GLY A 122 -16.02 14.90 -4.29
C GLY A 122 -16.37 13.43 -4.56
N ALA A 123 -15.53 12.48 -4.12
CA ALA A 123 -15.77 11.06 -4.27
C ALA A 123 -16.30 10.45 -2.97
N PRO A 124 -17.39 9.67 -3.00
CA PRO A 124 -17.91 9.02 -1.81
C PRO A 124 -16.89 8.02 -1.23
N GLY A 125 -16.74 8.04 0.09
CA GLY A 125 -15.88 7.11 0.81
C GLY A 125 -16.32 5.67 0.63
N LYS A 126 -15.36 4.75 0.72
CA LYS A 126 -15.58 3.31 0.56
C LYS A 126 -15.14 2.56 1.79
N TYR A 127 -15.96 1.63 2.22
CA TYR A 127 -15.61 0.66 3.25
C TYR A 127 -15.41 -0.71 2.61
N VAL A 128 -14.19 -1.22 2.67
CA VAL A 128 -13.83 -2.54 2.16
C VAL A 128 -13.68 -3.50 3.34
N LYS A 129 -14.38 -4.62 3.32
CA LYS A 129 -14.28 -5.64 4.36
C LYS A 129 -12.88 -6.24 4.37
N LEU A 130 -12.36 -6.55 5.57
CA LEU A 130 -11.01 -7.12 5.75
C LEU A 130 -10.77 -8.35 4.86
N LYS A 131 -11.74 -9.25 4.78
CA LYS A 131 -11.59 -10.46 3.96
C LYS A 131 -11.47 -10.14 2.47
N ASP A 132 -12.17 -9.11 1.98
CA ASP A 132 -12.09 -8.68 0.58
C ASP A 132 -10.77 -7.97 0.30
N THR A 133 -10.25 -7.23 1.28
CA THR A 133 -8.91 -6.63 1.23
C THR A 133 -7.85 -7.72 1.12
N VAL A 134 -7.84 -8.69 2.02
CA VAL A 134 -6.85 -9.79 2.03
C VAL A 134 -6.91 -10.57 0.70
N ARG A 135 -8.11 -10.95 0.25
CA ARG A 135 -8.30 -11.63 -1.04
C ARG A 135 -7.78 -10.81 -2.21
N SER A 136 -8.12 -9.53 -2.27
CA SER A 136 -7.70 -8.64 -3.36
C SER A 136 -6.19 -8.52 -3.47
N PHE A 137 -5.50 -8.28 -2.36
CA PHE A 137 -4.04 -8.22 -2.34
C PHE A 137 -3.39 -9.57 -2.67
N LYS A 138 -3.96 -10.69 -2.20
CA LYS A 138 -3.49 -12.03 -2.55
C LYS A 138 -3.52 -12.25 -4.07
N GLU A 139 -4.64 -11.96 -4.70
CA GLU A 139 -4.81 -12.11 -6.16
C GLU A 139 -3.84 -11.22 -6.96
N ILE A 140 -3.55 -10.00 -6.47
CA ILE A 140 -2.54 -9.12 -7.08
C ILE A 140 -1.13 -9.73 -6.93
N LEU A 141 -0.78 -10.24 -5.75
CA LEU A 141 0.52 -10.88 -5.50
C LEU A 141 0.73 -12.13 -6.36
N GLU A 142 -0.33 -12.91 -6.58
CA GLU A 142 -0.33 -14.10 -7.43
C GLU A 142 -0.23 -13.75 -8.94
N GLY A 143 -0.32 -12.46 -9.29
CA GLY A 143 -0.19 -11.99 -10.67
C GLY A 143 -1.45 -12.11 -11.53
N LYS A 144 -2.60 -12.40 -10.93
CA LYS A 144 -3.87 -12.56 -11.64
C LYS A 144 -4.24 -11.34 -12.49
N TYR A 145 -3.80 -10.15 -12.06
CA TYR A 145 -4.11 -8.88 -12.70
C TYR A 145 -2.88 -8.19 -13.32
N ASP A 146 -1.84 -8.94 -13.66
CA ASP A 146 -0.62 -8.37 -14.25
C ASP A 146 -0.86 -7.70 -15.59
N HIS A 147 -1.88 -8.15 -16.33
CA HIS A 147 -2.30 -7.59 -17.62
C HIS A 147 -3.05 -6.26 -17.52
N LEU A 148 -3.54 -5.88 -16.33
CA LEU A 148 -4.26 -4.62 -16.14
C LEU A 148 -3.31 -3.43 -15.97
N PRO A 149 -3.68 -2.22 -16.48
CA PRO A 149 -2.88 -1.02 -16.31
C PRO A 149 -2.88 -0.55 -14.85
N GLU A 150 -1.77 0.00 -14.38
CA GLU A 150 -1.62 0.46 -12.98
C GLU A 150 -2.67 1.52 -12.57
N GLN A 151 -3.14 2.33 -13.52
CA GLN A 151 -4.14 3.37 -13.26
C GLN A 151 -5.51 2.81 -12.87
N ALA A 152 -5.81 1.57 -13.23
CA ALA A 152 -7.04 0.92 -12.83
C ALA A 152 -7.11 0.68 -11.32
N PHE A 153 -5.96 0.51 -10.67
CA PHE A 153 -5.87 0.24 -9.23
C PHE A 153 -5.94 1.51 -8.36
N TYR A 154 -5.94 2.69 -8.96
CA TYR A 154 -5.91 3.94 -8.22
C TYR A 154 -7.29 4.38 -7.74
N MET A 155 -7.42 4.70 -6.44
CA MET A 155 -8.64 5.20 -5.80
C MET A 155 -9.87 4.33 -6.07
N VAL A 156 -9.75 3.06 -5.76
CA VAL A 156 -10.82 2.06 -5.87
C VAL A 156 -11.05 1.38 -4.51
N GLY A 157 -12.16 0.68 -4.39
CA GLY A 157 -12.46 -0.18 -3.23
C GLY A 157 -11.88 -1.60 -3.43
N PRO A 158 -12.71 -2.64 -3.48
CA PRO A 158 -12.25 -4.01 -3.74
C PRO A 158 -11.74 -4.18 -5.18
N ILE A 159 -11.06 -5.29 -5.45
CA ILE A 159 -10.39 -5.54 -6.72
C ILE A 159 -11.34 -5.53 -7.94
N GLU A 160 -12.59 -5.90 -7.74
CA GLU A 160 -13.62 -5.88 -8.78
C GLU A 160 -13.82 -4.49 -9.37
N GLU A 161 -13.63 -3.44 -8.58
CA GLU A 161 -13.71 -2.07 -9.09
C GLU A 161 -12.52 -1.70 -9.97
N ALA A 162 -11.32 -2.23 -9.65
CA ALA A 162 -10.16 -2.06 -10.51
C ALA A 162 -10.37 -2.74 -11.86
N VAL A 163 -10.93 -3.95 -11.86
CA VAL A 163 -11.31 -4.68 -13.07
C VAL A 163 -12.30 -3.89 -13.90
N ALA A 164 -13.43 -3.46 -13.30
CA ALA A 164 -14.44 -2.66 -13.98
C ALA A 164 -13.90 -1.32 -14.50
N LYS A 165 -12.93 -0.73 -13.81
CA LYS A 165 -12.25 0.49 -14.26
C LYS A 165 -11.34 0.23 -15.46
N ALA A 166 -10.62 -0.90 -15.47
CA ALA A 166 -9.80 -1.31 -16.61
C ALA A 166 -10.65 -1.56 -17.87
N GLU A 167 -11.80 -2.22 -17.73
CA GLU A 167 -12.76 -2.42 -18.84
C GLU A 167 -13.22 -1.08 -19.44
N LYS A 168 -13.54 -0.09 -18.58
CA LYS A 168 -13.90 1.25 -19.04
C LYS A 168 -12.75 1.98 -19.74
N MET A 169 -11.51 1.61 -19.47
CA MET A 169 -10.31 2.11 -20.15
C MET A 169 -10.02 1.39 -21.48
N GLY A 170 -10.89 0.43 -21.88
CA GLY A 170 -10.77 -0.30 -23.14
C GLY A 170 -9.83 -1.51 -23.08
N VAL A 171 -9.43 -1.94 -21.90
CA VAL A 171 -8.62 -3.16 -21.72
C VAL A 171 -9.55 -4.37 -21.66
N LYS A 172 -9.30 -5.39 -22.47
CA LYS A 172 -10.00 -6.68 -22.37
C LYS A 172 -9.53 -7.39 -21.09
N VAL A 173 -10.48 -7.73 -20.24
CA VAL A 173 -10.26 -8.44 -18.97
C VAL A 173 -10.49 -9.94 -19.16
#